data_4d1b2da557d89dd413d8c363f5277160
#
_entry.id   4d1b2da557d89dd413d8c363f5277160
#
_cell.length_a   1.000
_cell.length_b   1.000
_cell.length_c   1.000
_cell.angle_alpha   90.00
_cell.angle_beta   90.00
_cell.angle_gamma   90.00
#
_symmetry.space_group_name_H-M   'P 1'
#
loop_
_entity.id
_entity.type
_entity.pdbx_description
1 polymer ?
#
loop_
_entity_poly.entity_id
_entity_poly.type
_entity_poly.pdbx_seq_one_letter_code
_entity_poly.pdbx_strand_id
1 'polypeptide(L)'
;MDENPIPRFGVSGFVELINQVLEFSCSAVEIEGEVASFKVNQGKWVFFDLKDEEASVGCFMPVYQLRTPIEDGMKLVVRAQPKVTKWGKFSVTVQSYRPLGEGSLRKSFQLLHAKLEKEGIFATERKRSLPQIPARIGVISSTQAAGYADFIKIVNESWGGLQIDVAHVQVQGEAAADQIVAAINRFNESQTPPEVLVIIRGGGSADDLNTFNDELLVRAIAASRVPILVGIGHEVDMTLADLAADVRASTPSNAV
;
A
#
# COMPACT_ATOMS: atom_id res chain seq x y z
N MET A 1 -52.04 26.90 -6.81
CA MET A 1 -50.84 26.24 -7.27
C MET A 1 -49.69 27.11 -6.80
N ASP A 2 -49.07 26.72 -5.68
CA ASP A 2 -47.89 27.42 -5.19
C ASP A 2 -46.74 27.19 -6.17
N GLU A 3 -46.45 28.19 -6.98
CA GLU A 3 -45.23 28.21 -7.79
C GLU A 3 -44.04 28.30 -6.82
N ASN A 4 -43.41 27.15 -6.58
CA ASN A 4 -42.14 27.12 -5.84
C ASN A 4 -41.13 27.95 -6.64
N PRO A 5 -40.67 29.11 -6.15
CA PRO A 5 -39.85 30.02 -6.95
C PRO A 5 -38.56 29.32 -7.34
N ILE A 6 -38.27 29.34 -8.65
CA ILE A 6 -37.00 28.76 -9.18
C ILE A 6 -35.83 29.48 -8.50
N PRO A 7 -34.98 28.77 -7.74
CA PRO A 7 -33.85 29.37 -7.02
C PRO A 7 -32.82 29.95 -7.99
N ARG A 8 -32.32 31.16 -7.69
CA ARG A 8 -31.31 31.84 -8.52
C ARG A 8 -29.96 31.88 -7.84
N PHE A 9 -28.95 31.34 -8.51
CA PHE A 9 -27.57 31.29 -8.02
C PHE A 9 -26.62 32.07 -8.93
N GLY A 10 -25.55 32.60 -8.37
CA GLY A 10 -24.35 32.92 -9.14
C GLY A 10 -23.61 31.63 -9.54
N VAL A 11 -22.70 31.70 -10.53
CA VAL A 11 -21.98 30.52 -11.06
C VAL A 11 -21.22 29.79 -9.97
N SER A 12 -20.49 30.48 -9.10
CA SER A 12 -19.75 29.89 -7.97
C SER A 12 -20.67 29.20 -6.98
N GLY A 13 -21.77 29.86 -6.58
CA GLY A 13 -22.77 29.30 -5.66
C GLY A 13 -23.46 28.06 -6.24
N PHE A 14 -23.70 28.03 -7.57
CA PHE A 14 -24.25 26.84 -8.22
C PHE A 14 -23.25 25.65 -8.20
N VAL A 15 -21.96 25.90 -8.52
CA VAL A 15 -20.92 24.86 -8.45
C VAL A 15 -20.76 24.36 -7.01
N GLU A 16 -20.83 25.24 -6.02
CA GLU A 16 -20.76 24.87 -4.61
C GLU A 16 -21.95 24.00 -4.19
N LEU A 17 -23.16 24.37 -4.58
CA LEU A 17 -24.36 23.57 -4.35
C LEU A 17 -24.23 22.17 -4.94
N ILE A 18 -23.77 22.05 -6.19
CA ILE A 18 -23.55 20.73 -6.83
C ILE A 18 -22.53 19.90 -6.04
N ASN A 19 -21.41 20.50 -5.60
CA ASN A 19 -20.42 19.80 -4.79
C ASN A 19 -20.99 19.36 -3.43
N GLN A 20 -21.83 20.16 -2.78
CA GLN A 20 -22.51 19.75 -1.55
C GLN A 20 -23.45 18.57 -1.77
N VAL A 21 -24.21 18.57 -2.88
CA VAL A 21 -25.08 17.44 -3.24
C VAL A 21 -24.25 16.17 -3.50
N LEU A 22 -23.14 16.29 -4.22
CA LEU A 22 -22.23 15.17 -4.48
C LEU A 22 -21.63 14.62 -3.18
N GLU A 23 -21.17 15.49 -2.30
CA GLU A 23 -20.59 15.11 -1.01
C GLU A 23 -21.61 14.43 -0.08
N PHE A 24 -22.84 14.94 -0.06
CA PHE A 24 -23.92 14.35 0.72
C PHE A 24 -24.34 12.98 0.18
N SER A 25 -24.43 12.83 -1.14
CA SER A 25 -24.92 11.62 -1.79
C SER A 25 -23.82 10.54 -1.97
N CYS A 26 -22.58 10.98 -2.21
CA CYS A 26 -21.45 10.13 -2.56
C CYS A 26 -20.15 10.70 -1.98
N SER A 27 -19.96 10.63 -0.66
CA SER A 27 -18.73 11.11 -0.01
C SER A 27 -17.47 10.36 -0.45
N ALA A 28 -17.63 9.09 -0.81
CA ALA A 28 -16.64 8.27 -1.49
C ALA A 28 -17.34 7.20 -2.32
N VAL A 29 -16.76 6.88 -3.48
CA VAL A 29 -17.23 5.82 -4.38
C VAL A 29 -16.06 4.94 -4.80
N GLU A 30 -16.33 3.67 -5.07
CA GLU A 30 -15.39 2.81 -5.79
C GLU A 30 -15.82 2.73 -7.25
N ILE A 31 -14.87 2.93 -8.15
CA ILE A 31 -15.07 2.91 -9.60
C ILE A 31 -14.08 1.90 -10.18
N GLU A 32 -14.59 0.96 -10.94
CA GLU A 32 -13.80 -0.02 -11.69
C GLU A 32 -13.70 0.42 -13.15
N GLY A 33 -12.51 0.31 -13.74
CA GLY A 33 -12.32 0.62 -15.15
C GLY A 33 -10.89 0.40 -15.62
N GLU A 34 -10.68 0.67 -16.91
CA GLU A 34 -9.38 0.62 -17.57
C GLU A 34 -8.77 2.01 -17.62
N VAL A 35 -7.49 2.11 -17.29
CA VAL A 35 -6.70 3.35 -17.37
C VAL A 35 -6.46 3.76 -18.80
N ALA A 36 -6.67 5.04 -19.07
CA ALA A 36 -6.30 5.68 -20.33
C ALA A 36 -5.72 7.09 -20.08
N SER A 37 -4.94 7.60 -21.01
CA SER A 37 -4.39 8.95 -20.97
C SER A 37 -3.56 9.27 -19.72
N PHE A 38 -2.90 8.27 -19.15
CA PHE A 38 -2.09 8.43 -17.94
C PHE A 38 -0.96 9.44 -18.16
N LYS A 39 -0.86 10.40 -17.26
CA LYS A 39 0.23 11.39 -17.28
C LYS A 39 0.53 11.94 -15.89
N VAL A 40 1.82 12.21 -15.67
CA VAL A 40 2.31 12.95 -14.51
C VAL A 40 2.62 14.38 -14.95
N ASN A 41 1.98 15.36 -14.34
CA ASN A 41 2.16 16.76 -14.66
C ASN A 41 3.07 17.43 -13.63
N GLN A 42 4.14 18.07 -14.11
CA GLN A 42 5.14 18.81 -13.31
C GLN A 42 5.71 18.03 -12.11
N GLY A 43 5.69 16.70 -12.14
CA GLY A 43 6.13 15.88 -11.01
C GLY A 43 5.30 16.02 -9.73
N LYS A 44 4.12 16.66 -9.80
CA LYS A 44 3.26 16.93 -8.65
C LYS A 44 1.91 16.25 -8.71
N TRP A 45 1.35 16.11 -9.90
CA TRP A 45 -0.01 15.70 -10.10
C TRP A 45 -0.10 14.56 -11.11
N VAL A 46 -0.90 13.56 -10.79
CA VAL A 46 -1.25 12.44 -11.66
C VAL A 46 -2.64 12.67 -12.20
N PHE A 47 -2.80 12.50 -13.51
CA PHE A 47 -4.07 12.53 -14.21
C PHE A 47 -4.19 11.29 -15.06
N PHE A 48 -5.35 10.70 -15.10
CA PHE A 48 -5.72 9.62 -16.01
C PHE A 48 -7.22 9.60 -16.19
N ASP A 49 -7.67 8.95 -17.23
CA ASP A 49 -9.08 8.63 -17.43
C ASP A 49 -9.32 7.18 -17.00
N LEU A 50 -10.40 6.93 -16.30
CA LEU A 50 -10.89 5.58 -16.02
C LEU A 50 -12.08 5.35 -16.92
N LYS A 51 -12.02 4.33 -17.78
CA LYS A 51 -13.03 4.06 -18.82
C LYS A 51 -13.54 2.62 -18.75
N ASP A 52 -14.74 2.43 -19.21
CA ASP A 52 -15.32 1.16 -19.62
C ASP A 52 -15.77 1.21 -21.10
N GLU A 53 -16.66 0.33 -21.52
CA GLU A 53 -17.15 0.28 -22.91
C GLU A 53 -18.04 1.48 -23.28
N GLU A 54 -18.70 2.11 -22.29
CA GLU A 54 -19.74 3.12 -22.53
C GLU A 54 -19.36 4.52 -22.02
N ALA A 55 -18.47 4.60 -21.02
CA ALA A 55 -18.20 5.86 -20.33
C ALA A 55 -16.73 6.06 -19.97
N SER A 56 -16.40 7.30 -19.65
CA SER A 56 -15.08 7.69 -19.14
C SER A 56 -15.20 8.78 -18.10
N VAL A 57 -14.38 8.70 -17.04
CA VAL A 57 -14.30 9.72 -16.00
C VAL A 57 -12.85 10.12 -15.75
N GLY A 58 -12.60 11.43 -15.67
CA GLY A 58 -11.28 11.95 -15.35
C GLY A 58 -10.93 11.76 -13.89
N CYS A 59 -9.80 11.16 -13.62
CA CYS A 59 -9.22 10.90 -12.31
C CYS A 59 -8.01 11.80 -12.07
N PHE A 60 -7.83 12.19 -10.83
CA PHE A 60 -6.75 13.09 -10.43
C PHE A 60 -6.29 12.76 -9.01
N MET A 61 -4.96 12.78 -8.78
CA MET A 61 -4.37 12.61 -7.46
C MET A 61 -3.00 13.30 -7.37
N PRO A 62 -2.51 13.61 -6.15
CA PRO A 62 -1.12 14.01 -5.95
C PRO A 62 -0.15 12.87 -6.25
N VAL A 63 1.06 13.20 -6.77
CA VAL A 63 2.05 12.19 -7.15
C VAL A 63 2.53 11.32 -5.99
N TYR A 64 2.51 11.82 -4.75
CA TYR A 64 2.92 11.05 -3.57
C TYR A 64 1.98 9.87 -3.27
N GLN A 65 0.77 9.86 -3.82
CA GLN A 65 -0.17 8.74 -3.74
C GLN A 65 0.11 7.66 -4.79
N LEU A 66 0.97 7.94 -5.78
CA LEU A 66 1.36 6.97 -6.80
C LEU A 66 2.40 5.98 -6.24
N ARG A 67 1.98 5.10 -5.33
CA ARG A 67 2.85 4.10 -4.68
C ARG A 67 3.01 2.82 -5.49
N THR A 68 2.05 2.56 -6.34
CA THR A 68 2.01 1.42 -7.24
C THR A 68 1.93 1.97 -8.66
N PRO A 69 2.89 1.68 -9.54
CA PRO A 69 2.87 2.21 -10.90
C PRO A 69 1.62 1.78 -11.68
N ILE A 70 1.08 2.73 -12.43
CA ILE A 70 -0.03 2.53 -13.35
C ILE A 70 0.37 2.94 -14.76
N GLU A 71 -0.15 2.23 -15.76
CA GLU A 71 -0.01 2.54 -17.19
C GLU A 71 -1.36 2.36 -17.89
N ASP A 72 -1.45 2.95 -19.09
CA ASP A 72 -2.62 2.77 -19.96
C ASP A 72 -2.90 1.29 -20.24
N GLY A 73 -4.18 0.90 -20.22
CA GLY A 73 -4.64 -0.46 -20.41
C GLY A 73 -4.69 -1.31 -19.14
N MET A 74 -4.20 -0.83 -18.01
CA MET A 74 -4.36 -1.53 -16.72
C MET A 74 -5.78 -1.35 -16.19
N LYS A 75 -6.35 -2.40 -15.62
CA LYS A 75 -7.62 -2.33 -14.89
C LYS A 75 -7.37 -1.99 -13.43
N LEU A 76 -8.13 -1.03 -12.93
CA LEU A 76 -8.06 -0.58 -11.53
C LEU A 76 -9.43 -0.58 -10.89
N VAL A 77 -9.44 -0.73 -9.56
CA VAL A 77 -10.50 -0.23 -8.69
C VAL A 77 -9.96 1.03 -8.01
N VAL A 78 -10.67 2.12 -8.17
CA VAL A 78 -10.29 3.44 -7.66
C VAL A 78 -11.32 3.89 -6.64
N ARG A 79 -10.89 4.14 -5.41
CA ARG A 79 -11.69 4.81 -4.40
C ARG A 79 -11.48 6.32 -4.54
N ALA A 80 -12.56 7.04 -4.78
CA ALA A 80 -12.47 8.45 -5.12
C ALA A 80 -13.67 9.26 -4.64
N GLN A 81 -13.49 10.57 -4.55
CA GLN A 81 -14.54 11.53 -4.25
C GLN A 81 -14.91 12.29 -5.54
N PRO A 82 -16.18 12.23 -5.97
CA PRO A 82 -16.65 13.01 -7.11
C PRO A 82 -16.62 14.51 -6.80
N LYS A 83 -16.20 15.31 -7.79
CA LYS A 83 -16.13 16.76 -7.63
C LYS A 83 -16.31 17.50 -8.95
N VAL A 84 -17.00 18.62 -8.91
CA VAL A 84 -17.00 19.62 -9.99
C VAL A 84 -15.98 20.70 -9.66
N THR A 85 -15.02 20.90 -10.56
CA THR A 85 -14.00 21.93 -10.40
C THR A 85 -14.63 23.33 -10.54
N LYS A 86 -13.94 24.37 -10.06
CA LYS A 86 -14.38 25.77 -10.24
C LYS A 86 -14.55 26.19 -11.71
N TRP A 87 -14.01 25.39 -12.65
CA TRP A 87 -14.16 25.59 -14.09
C TRP A 87 -15.32 24.77 -14.67
N GLY A 88 -16.18 24.16 -13.84
CA GLY A 88 -17.31 23.37 -14.29
C GLY A 88 -16.99 21.98 -14.79
N LYS A 89 -15.71 21.54 -14.72
CA LYS A 89 -15.33 20.19 -15.16
C LYS A 89 -15.60 19.18 -14.04
N PHE A 90 -16.36 18.12 -14.37
CA PHE A 90 -16.52 16.96 -13.49
C PHE A 90 -15.24 16.10 -13.50
N SER A 91 -14.83 15.63 -12.34
CA SER A 91 -13.70 14.70 -12.16
C SER A 91 -13.81 14.00 -10.81
N VAL A 92 -13.04 12.96 -10.59
CA VAL A 92 -12.94 12.31 -9.29
C VAL A 92 -11.55 12.51 -8.68
N THR A 93 -11.51 12.90 -7.42
CA THR A 93 -10.27 12.98 -6.65
C THR A 93 -10.00 11.61 -6.06
N VAL A 94 -8.95 10.95 -6.54
CA VAL A 94 -8.55 9.62 -6.09
C VAL A 94 -8.03 9.70 -4.65
N GLN A 95 -8.51 8.83 -3.79
CA GLN A 95 -8.06 8.66 -2.41
C GLN A 95 -7.12 7.45 -2.30
N SER A 96 -7.51 6.34 -2.93
CA SER A 96 -6.69 5.12 -3.06
C SER A 96 -7.05 4.40 -4.36
N TYR A 97 -6.21 3.47 -4.77
CA TYR A 97 -6.46 2.60 -5.92
C TYR A 97 -5.73 1.28 -5.76
N ARG A 98 -6.23 0.27 -6.43
CA ARG A 98 -5.58 -1.05 -6.52
C ARG A 98 -5.72 -1.63 -7.92
N PRO A 99 -4.68 -2.29 -8.44
CA PRO A 99 -4.80 -3.04 -9.68
C PRO A 99 -5.87 -4.14 -9.56
N LEU A 100 -6.60 -4.38 -10.64
CA LEU A 100 -7.64 -5.39 -10.72
C LEU A 100 -7.24 -6.46 -11.74
N GLY A 101 -7.34 -7.73 -11.30
CA GLY A 101 -7.00 -8.90 -12.10
C GLY A 101 -5.49 -9.18 -12.20
N GLU A 102 -5.15 -10.43 -12.45
CA GLU A 102 -3.76 -10.93 -12.46
C GLU A 102 -2.85 -10.16 -13.44
N GLY A 103 -3.38 -9.77 -14.60
CA GLY A 103 -2.61 -9.02 -15.60
C GLY A 103 -2.14 -7.65 -15.10
N SER A 104 -3.03 -6.89 -14.46
CA SER A 104 -2.70 -5.57 -13.90
C SER A 104 -1.79 -5.67 -12.67
N LEU A 105 -2.02 -6.66 -11.80
CA LEU A 105 -1.15 -6.95 -10.65
C LEU A 105 0.28 -7.29 -11.10
N ARG A 106 0.40 -8.21 -12.07
CA ARG A 106 1.69 -8.60 -12.63
C ARG A 106 2.41 -7.43 -13.31
N LYS A 107 1.69 -6.63 -14.08
CA LYS A 107 2.25 -5.44 -14.76
C LYS A 107 2.76 -4.43 -13.75
N SER A 108 1.98 -4.12 -12.74
CA SER A 108 2.34 -3.21 -11.66
C SER A 108 3.60 -3.66 -10.91
N PHE A 109 3.65 -4.96 -10.55
CA PHE A 109 4.83 -5.57 -9.95
C PHE A 109 6.07 -5.40 -10.83
N GLN A 110 5.98 -5.72 -12.14
CA GLN A 110 7.12 -5.63 -13.06
C GLN A 110 7.65 -4.19 -13.20
N LEU A 111 6.74 -3.21 -13.30
CA LEU A 111 7.11 -1.81 -13.40
C LEU A 111 7.82 -1.31 -12.14
N LEU A 112 7.29 -1.64 -10.97
CA LEU A 112 7.88 -1.24 -9.70
C LEU A 112 9.20 -1.96 -9.44
N HIS A 113 9.28 -3.26 -9.75
CA HIS A 113 10.51 -4.03 -9.67
C HIS A 113 11.61 -3.38 -10.51
N ALA A 114 11.36 -3.14 -11.80
CA ALA A 114 12.35 -2.55 -12.71
C ALA A 114 12.82 -1.15 -12.25
N LYS A 115 11.90 -0.34 -11.69
CA LYS A 115 12.25 0.97 -11.12
C LYS A 115 13.19 0.83 -9.92
N LEU A 116 12.82 -0.01 -8.95
CA LEU A 116 13.56 -0.16 -7.70
C LEU A 116 14.90 -0.91 -7.90
N GLU A 117 14.94 -1.85 -8.83
CA GLU A 117 16.17 -2.55 -9.23
C GLU A 117 17.18 -1.58 -9.84
N LYS A 118 16.74 -0.70 -10.75
CA LYS A 118 17.60 0.36 -11.34
C LYS A 118 18.14 1.32 -10.27
N GLU A 119 17.41 1.55 -9.21
CA GLU A 119 17.85 2.36 -8.06
C GLU A 119 18.76 1.59 -7.08
N GLY A 120 18.98 0.28 -7.30
CA GLY A 120 19.82 -0.57 -6.46
C GLY A 120 19.19 -0.94 -5.12
N ILE A 121 17.85 -0.86 -4.97
CA ILE A 121 17.16 -1.16 -3.71
C ILE A 121 17.33 -2.62 -3.31
N PHE A 122 17.43 -3.52 -4.29
CA PHE A 122 17.57 -4.98 -4.09
C PHE A 122 19.02 -5.49 -4.11
N ALA A 123 20.00 -4.56 -4.21
CA ALA A 123 21.41 -4.93 -4.30
C ALA A 123 21.86 -5.76 -3.08
N THR A 124 22.55 -6.86 -3.34
CA THR A 124 23.03 -7.79 -2.28
C THR A 124 23.95 -7.12 -1.28
N GLU A 125 24.72 -6.13 -1.73
CA GLU A 125 25.67 -5.36 -0.92
C GLU A 125 24.96 -4.49 0.15
N ARG A 126 23.68 -4.25 0.01
CA ARG A 126 22.86 -3.53 1.00
C ARG A 126 22.37 -4.44 2.13
N LYS A 127 22.32 -5.76 1.88
CA LYS A 127 21.76 -6.72 2.82
C LYS A 127 22.70 -6.95 3.99
N ARG A 128 22.16 -6.89 5.18
CA ARG A 128 22.89 -7.06 6.45
C ARG A 128 22.72 -8.48 6.95
N SER A 129 23.76 -8.96 7.64
CA SER A 129 23.69 -10.22 8.34
C SER A 129 22.81 -10.09 9.58
N LEU A 130 21.98 -11.08 9.84
CA LEU A 130 21.27 -11.18 11.12
C LEU A 130 22.23 -11.62 12.22
N PRO A 131 22.04 -11.18 13.49
CA PRO A 131 22.76 -11.73 14.63
C PRO A 131 22.40 -13.22 14.79
N GLN A 132 23.39 -14.04 15.14
CA GLN A 132 23.19 -15.48 15.32
C GLN A 132 22.28 -15.82 16.50
N ILE A 133 22.37 -15.06 17.58
CA ILE A 133 21.57 -15.22 18.81
C ILE A 133 21.11 -13.84 19.24
N PRO A 134 19.96 -13.35 18.74
CA PRO A 134 19.42 -12.07 19.20
C PRO A 134 18.89 -12.20 20.62
N ALA A 135 19.16 -11.22 21.46
CA ALA A 135 18.56 -11.12 22.78
C ALA A 135 17.17 -10.44 22.72
N ARG A 136 16.95 -9.59 21.69
CA ARG A 136 15.72 -8.82 21.52
C ARG A 136 15.32 -8.71 20.06
N ILE A 137 14.07 -9.05 19.75
CA ILE A 137 13.49 -8.89 18.41
C ILE A 137 12.24 -8.02 18.43
N GLY A 138 11.98 -7.31 17.33
CA GLY A 138 10.74 -6.59 17.09
C GLY A 138 9.88 -7.36 16.09
N VAL A 139 8.65 -7.72 16.45
CA VAL A 139 7.71 -8.41 15.57
C VAL A 139 6.64 -7.45 15.08
N ILE A 140 6.49 -7.33 13.77
CA ILE A 140 5.48 -6.50 13.10
C ILE A 140 4.48 -7.44 12.44
N SER A 141 3.28 -7.52 12.99
CA SER A 141 2.24 -8.44 12.51
C SER A 141 0.86 -8.11 13.08
N SER A 142 -0.16 -8.77 12.55
CA SER A 142 -1.46 -8.85 13.22
C SER A 142 -1.41 -9.94 14.29
N THR A 143 -1.55 -9.56 15.56
CA THR A 143 -1.57 -10.51 16.68
C THR A 143 -2.78 -11.45 16.68
N GLN A 144 -3.76 -11.18 15.84
CA GLN A 144 -4.95 -12.02 15.63
C GLN A 144 -4.77 -13.04 14.49
N ALA A 145 -3.69 -12.92 13.70
CA ALA A 145 -3.45 -13.83 12.58
C ALA A 145 -2.84 -15.17 13.05
N ALA A 146 -3.24 -16.26 12.38
CA ALA A 146 -2.71 -17.60 12.66
C ALA A 146 -1.18 -17.64 12.51
N GLY A 147 -0.61 -16.99 11.49
CA GLY A 147 0.83 -16.96 11.28
C GLY A 147 1.62 -16.31 12.42
N TYR A 148 1.04 -15.32 13.12
CA TYR A 148 1.63 -14.78 14.35
C TYR A 148 1.60 -15.79 15.50
N ALA A 149 0.46 -16.46 15.69
CA ALA A 149 0.33 -17.47 16.75
C ALA A 149 1.33 -18.65 16.55
N ASP A 150 1.46 -19.11 15.30
CA ASP A 150 2.41 -20.16 14.93
C ASP A 150 3.87 -19.71 15.16
N PHE A 151 4.22 -18.50 14.74
CA PHE A 151 5.55 -17.93 14.96
C PHE A 151 5.89 -17.87 16.46
N ILE A 152 5.03 -17.29 17.29
CA ILE A 152 5.25 -17.16 18.73
C ILE A 152 5.34 -18.53 19.42
N LYS A 153 4.54 -19.49 18.99
CA LYS A 153 4.61 -20.87 19.51
C LYS A 153 5.98 -21.47 19.27
N ILE A 154 6.49 -21.42 18.02
CA ILE A 154 7.78 -22.01 17.67
C ILE A 154 8.93 -21.26 18.37
N VAL A 155 8.87 -19.93 18.45
CA VAL A 155 9.87 -19.15 19.20
C VAL A 155 9.94 -19.57 20.65
N ASN A 156 8.79 -19.70 21.33
CA ASN A 156 8.75 -20.13 22.74
C ASN A 156 9.27 -21.55 22.96
N GLU A 157 9.13 -22.43 21.97
CA GLU A 157 9.63 -23.81 22.03
C GLU A 157 11.13 -23.88 21.73
N SER A 158 11.67 -22.97 20.93
CA SER A 158 13.03 -23.04 20.39
C SER A 158 14.01 -22.09 21.08
N TRP A 159 13.53 -20.94 21.59
CA TRP A 159 14.37 -19.86 22.11
C TRP A 159 14.08 -19.56 23.57
N GLY A 160 15.08 -19.77 24.46
CA GLY A 160 14.99 -19.36 25.87
C GLY A 160 15.53 -17.95 26.07
N GLY A 161 14.76 -17.09 26.78
CA GLY A 161 15.24 -15.77 27.20
C GLY A 161 15.17 -14.67 26.12
N LEU A 162 14.58 -14.92 24.95
CA LEU A 162 14.39 -13.93 23.91
C LEU A 162 13.32 -12.90 24.31
N GLN A 163 13.67 -11.61 24.28
CA GLN A 163 12.71 -10.54 24.46
C GLN A 163 12.02 -10.23 23.13
N ILE A 164 10.70 -10.18 23.13
CA ILE A 164 9.89 -9.92 21.94
C ILE A 164 9.06 -8.66 22.16
N ASP A 165 9.33 -7.62 21.35
CA ASP A 165 8.50 -6.42 21.28
C ASP A 165 7.56 -6.52 20.07
N VAL A 166 6.27 -6.38 20.30
CA VAL A 166 5.26 -6.57 19.25
C VAL A 166 4.66 -5.24 18.84
N ALA A 167 4.68 -4.96 17.54
CA ALA A 167 3.86 -3.94 16.92
C ALA A 167 2.65 -4.61 16.27
N HIS A 168 1.47 -4.45 16.87
CA HIS A 168 0.23 -4.88 16.25
C HIS A 168 -0.15 -3.95 15.13
N VAL A 169 -0.28 -4.49 13.90
CA VAL A 169 -0.63 -3.78 12.68
C VAL A 169 -1.58 -4.62 11.82
N GLN A 170 -2.30 -3.97 10.93
CA GLN A 170 -2.93 -4.69 9.82
C GLN A 170 -1.83 -5.16 8.86
N VAL A 171 -1.96 -6.38 8.34
CA VAL A 171 -1.02 -6.99 7.39
C VAL A 171 -1.65 -7.22 6.02
N GLN A 172 -2.85 -6.68 5.81
CA GLN A 172 -3.62 -6.67 4.56
C GLN A 172 -4.61 -5.51 4.54
N GLY A 173 -5.04 -5.09 3.35
CA GLY A 173 -5.93 -3.95 3.15
C GLY A 173 -5.18 -2.61 3.00
N GLU A 174 -5.93 -1.55 2.71
CA GLU A 174 -5.39 -0.23 2.31
C GLU A 174 -4.44 0.41 3.33
N ALA A 175 -4.69 0.24 4.62
CA ALA A 175 -3.89 0.87 5.68
C ALA A 175 -2.66 0.04 6.08
N ALA A 176 -2.51 -1.19 5.58
CA ALA A 176 -1.50 -2.11 6.06
C ALA A 176 -0.07 -1.61 5.78
N ALA A 177 0.21 -1.16 4.57
CA ALA A 177 1.54 -0.66 4.21
C ALA A 177 1.96 0.52 5.11
N ASP A 178 1.07 1.50 5.32
CA ASP A 178 1.35 2.66 6.18
C ASP A 178 1.58 2.27 7.64
N GLN A 179 0.80 1.33 8.17
CA GLN A 179 0.95 0.86 9.55
C GLN A 179 2.27 0.10 9.74
N ILE A 180 2.67 -0.73 8.76
CA ILE A 180 3.95 -1.45 8.80
C ILE A 180 5.12 -0.45 8.73
N VAL A 181 5.05 0.54 7.82
CA VAL A 181 6.06 1.61 7.72
C VAL A 181 6.20 2.38 9.03
N ALA A 182 5.07 2.77 9.64
CA ALA A 182 5.07 3.46 10.93
C ALA A 182 5.69 2.60 12.04
N ALA A 183 5.44 1.28 12.04
CA ALA A 183 6.04 0.34 12.99
C ALA A 183 7.56 0.20 12.80
N ILE A 184 8.03 0.08 11.55
CA ILE A 184 9.47 0.07 11.21
C ILE A 184 10.14 1.34 11.73
N ASN A 185 9.58 2.51 11.45
CA ASN A 185 10.14 3.79 11.88
C ASN A 185 10.20 3.88 13.41
N ARG A 186 9.11 3.50 14.10
CA ARG A 186 9.06 3.51 15.57
C ARG A 186 10.15 2.64 16.19
N PHE A 187 10.39 1.44 15.66
CA PHE A 187 11.47 0.59 16.15
C PHE A 187 12.85 1.18 15.86
N ASN A 188 13.06 1.76 14.69
CA ASN A 188 14.32 2.40 14.31
C ASN A 188 14.65 3.64 15.17
N GLU A 189 13.63 4.38 15.63
CA GLU A 189 13.75 5.59 16.45
C GLU A 189 13.82 5.30 17.95
N SER A 190 13.59 4.04 18.34
CA SER A 190 13.66 3.63 19.76
C SER A 190 15.03 3.89 20.35
N GLN A 191 15.10 4.29 21.63
CA GLN A 191 16.35 4.40 22.37
C GLN A 191 17.04 3.04 22.57
N THR A 192 16.26 1.99 22.62
CA THR A 192 16.70 0.60 22.71
C THR A 192 16.08 -0.20 21.57
N PRO A 193 16.61 -0.06 20.33
CA PRO A 193 16.04 -0.77 19.19
C PRO A 193 16.25 -2.28 19.35
N PRO A 194 15.36 -3.09 18.78
CA PRO A 194 15.59 -4.53 18.67
C PRO A 194 16.79 -4.81 17.76
N GLU A 195 17.38 -5.99 17.88
CA GLU A 195 18.51 -6.43 17.05
C GLU A 195 18.07 -6.92 15.66
N VAL A 196 16.81 -7.37 15.54
CA VAL A 196 16.17 -7.79 14.30
C VAL A 196 14.70 -7.36 14.32
N LEU A 197 14.20 -6.89 13.18
CA LEU A 197 12.77 -6.75 12.94
C LEU A 197 12.27 -7.95 12.12
N VAL A 198 11.18 -8.53 12.55
CA VAL A 198 10.53 -9.65 11.87
C VAL A 198 9.16 -9.21 11.39
N ILE A 199 8.96 -9.15 10.09
CA ILE A 199 7.66 -8.84 9.48
C ILE A 199 7.03 -10.14 9.03
N ILE A 200 5.92 -10.53 9.63
CA ILE A 200 5.24 -11.78 9.31
C ILE A 200 3.77 -11.55 8.97
N ARG A 201 3.32 -12.34 7.99
CA ARG A 201 1.92 -12.44 7.60
C ARG A 201 1.60 -13.91 7.31
N GLY A 202 0.47 -14.36 7.79
CA GLY A 202 -0.06 -15.68 7.45
C GLY A 202 -0.52 -15.78 6.01
N GLY A 203 -0.95 -16.96 5.57
CA GLY A 203 -1.52 -17.17 4.24
C GLY A 203 -2.72 -16.26 3.94
N GLY A 204 -3.06 -16.13 2.65
CA GLY A 204 -4.15 -15.31 2.13
C GLY A 204 -4.09 -15.24 0.60
N SER A 205 -4.96 -14.46 -0.02
CA SER A 205 -5.02 -14.32 -1.47
C SER A 205 -3.82 -13.53 -2.04
N ALA A 206 -3.59 -13.64 -3.36
CA ALA A 206 -2.60 -12.84 -4.07
C ALA A 206 -2.88 -11.32 -3.95
N ASP A 207 -4.16 -10.92 -3.91
CA ASP A 207 -4.56 -9.53 -3.69
C ASP A 207 -4.09 -9.01 -2.33
N ASP A 208 -4.16 -9.85 -1.29
CA ASP A 208 -3.69 -9.49 0.05
C ASP A 208 -2.16 -9.34 0.11
N LEU A 209 -1.42 -10.07 -0.73
CA LEU A 209 0.04 -9.94 -0.84
C LEU A 209 0.46 -8.65 -1.53
N ASN A 210 -0.43 -8.00 -2.28
CA ASN A 210 -0.11 -6.77 -2.99
C ASN A 210 0.29 -5.60 -2.05
N THR A 211 -0.14 -5.64 -0.79
CA THR A 211 0.33 -4.72 0.26
C THR A 211 1.86 -4.68 0.36
N PHE A 212 2.52 -5.83 0.16
CA PHE A 212 3.97 -5.98 0.23
C PHE A 212 4.71 -5.63 -1.07
N ASN A 213 3.96 -5.16 -2.07
CA ASN A 213 4.45 -4.54 -3.31
C ASN A 213 4.24 -3.01 -3.31
N ASP A 214 3.95 -2.40 -2.16
CA ASP A 214 3.86 -0.95 -1.99
C ASP A 214 5.26 -0.32 -1.98
N GLU A 215 5.48 0.71 -2.81
CA GLU A 215 6.80 1.36 -2.97
C GLU A 215 7.30 1.97 -1.65
N LEU A 216 6.41 2.58 -0.85
CA LEU A 216 6.80 3.20 0.41
C LEU A 216 7.28 2.16 1.42
N LEU A 217 6.56 1.03 1.49
CA LEU A 217 6.93 -0.10 2.36
C LEU A 217 8.27 -0.70 1.95
N VAL A 218 8.46 -0.98 0.67
CA VAL A 218 9.72 -1.54 0.13
C VAL A 218 10.90 -0.62 0.44
N ARG A 219 10.73 0.68 0.26
CA ARG A 219 11.77 1.67 0.61
C ARG A 219 12.04 1.74 2.11
N ALA A 220 11.02 1.65 2.95
CA ALA A 220 11.17 1.66 4.40
C ALA A 220 11.93 0.42 4.89
N ILE A 221 11.67 -0.75 4.31
CA ILE A 221 12.42 -1.99 4.58
C ILE A 221 13.90 -1.81 4.21
N ALA A 222 14.18 -1.36 2.99
CA ALA A 222 15.55 -1.15 2.52
C ALA A 222 16.32 -0.07 3.29
N ALA A 223 15.62 0.94 3.82
CA ALA A 223 16.22 2.04 4.58
C ALA A 223 16.27 1.80 6.09
N SER A 224 15.73 0.71 6.60
CA SER A 224 15.73 0.39 8.03
C SER A 224 17.16 0.33 8.59
N ARG A 225 17.37 0.86 9.80
CA ARG A 225 18.65 0.74 10.52
C ARG A 225 18.82 -0.64 11.15
N VAL A 226 17.73 -1.21 11.60
CA VAL A 226 17.67 -2.57 12.16
C VAL A 226 17.50 -3.56 11.02
N PRO A 227 18.27 -4.66 10.96
CA PRO A 227 18.08 -5.69 9.94
C PRO A 227 16.66 -6.25 9.96
N ILE A 228 16.11 -6.49 8.77
CA ILE A 228 14.73 -6.97 8.62
C ILE A 228 14.70 -8.37 8.02
N LEU A 229 14.00 -9.27 8.72
CA LEU A 229 13.59 -10.57 8.22
C LEU A 229 12.11 -10.50 7.84
N VAL A 230 11.79 -10.98 6.64
CA VAL A 230 10.42 -11.01 6.12
C VAL A 230 9.97 -12.45 5.96
N GLY A 231 8.81 -12.81 6.52
CA GLY A 231 8.15 -14.11 6.38
C GLY A 231 6.70 -13.94 5.93
N ILE A 232 6.51 -13.69 4.61
CA ILE A 232 5.22 -13.32 4.00
C ILE A 232 4.85 -14.36 2.94
N GLY A 233 3.68 -14.96 3.06
CA GLY A 233 3.14 -15.83 2.02
C GLY A 233 3.71 -17.24 1.96
N HIS A 234 3.76 -17.81 0.75
CA HIS A 234 4.24 -19.16 0.46
C HIS A 234 5.50 -19.12 -0.42
N GLU A 235 6.16 -20.27 -0.61
CA GLU A 235 7.43 -20.38 -1.35
C GLU A 235 7.39 -19.81 -2.77
N VAL A 236 6.23 -19.87 -3.43
CA VAL A 236 6.04 -19.46 -4.84
C VAL A 236 5.68 -17.98 -5.03
N ASP A 237 5.25 -17.30 -3.97
CA ASP A 237 4.73 -15.93 -4.06
C ASP A 237 5.76 -14.92 -3.53
N MET A 238 6.68 -14.49 -4.38
CA MET A 238 7.70 -13.50 -4.02
C MET A 238 7.14 -12.07 -4.14
N THR A 239 7.29 -11.28 -3.07
CA THR A 239 6.92 -9.86 -3.04
C THR A 239 8.16 -8.96 -3.18
N LEU A 240 7.94 -7.66 -3.47
CA LEU A 240 9.02 -6.69 -3.49
C LEU A 240 9.59 -6.42 -2.09
N ALA A 241 8.78 -6.59 -1.04
CA ALA A 241 9.25 -6.56 0.35
C ALA A 241 10.24 -7.69 0.64
N ASP A 242 10.00 -8.91 0.11
CA ASP A 242 10.93 -10.04 0.22
C ASP A 242 12.28 -9.72 -0.43
N LEU A 243 12.25 -9.05 -1.60
CA LEU A 243 13.47 -8.66 -2.31
C LEU A 243 14.26 -7.56 -1.59
N ALA A 244 13.57 -6.65 -0.89
CA ALA A 244 14.20 -5.55 -0.17
C ALA A 244 14.72 -5.95 1.22
N ALA A 245 14.15 -6.99 1.84
CA ALA A 245 14.55 -7.46 3.16
C ALA A 245 15.99 -8.00 3.18
N ASP A 246 16.62 -7.95 4.35
CA ASP A 246 17.95 -8.54 4.54
C ASP A 246 17.91 -10.06 4.42
N VAL A 247 16.88 -10.68 5.00
CA VAL A 247 16.62 -12.11 4.90
C VAL A 247 15.15 -12.38 4.59
N ARG A 248 14.90 -13.34 3.72
CA ARG A 248 13.57 -13.87 3.42
C ARG A 248 13.39 -15.24 4.07
N ALA A 249 12.31 -15.42 4.80
CA ALA A 249 11.77 -16.71 5.18
C ALA A 249 10.58 -17.06 4.28
N SER A 250 10.43 -18.32 3.89
CA SER A 250 9.32 -18.74 3.01
C SER A 250 7.96 -18.71 3.70
N THR A 251 7.93 -18.78 5.02
CA THR A 251 6.70 -18.74 5.83
C THR A 251 6.97 -18.09 7.18
N PRO A 252 5.93 -17.65 7.93
CA PRO A 252 6.11 -17.20 9.31
C PRO A 252 6.83 -18.23 10.21
N SER A 253 6.55 -19.50 10.03
CA SER A 253 7.19 -20.60 10.80
C SER A 253 8.67 -20.73 10.50
N ASN A 254 9.10 -20.43 9.26
CA ASN A 254 10.51 -20.49 8.87
C ASN A 254 11.26 -19.18 9.23
N ALA A 255 10.59 -18.19 9.79
CA ALA A 255 11.19 -16.96 10.27
C ALA A 255 11.75 -17.07 11.70
N VAL A 256 11.65 -18.24 12.34
CA VAL A 256 12.23 -18.61 13.65
C VAL A 256 13.64 -19.22 13.44
#